data_21ba264a2fe15a32be688312ea085f55
#
_entry.id   21ba264a2fe15a32be688312ea085f55
#
_cell.length_a   1.000
_cell.length_b   1.000
_cell.length_c   1.000
_cell.angle_alpha   90.00
_cell.angle_beta   90.00
_cell.angle_gamma   90.00
#
_symmetry.space_group_name_H-M   'P 1'
#
loop_
_entity.id
_entity.type
_entity.pdbx_description
1 polymer ?
#
loop_
_entity_poly.entity_id
_entity_poly.type
_entity_poly.pdbx_seq_one_letter_code
_entity_poly.pdbx_strand_id
1 'polypeptide(L)'
;MRFEKQTDLQREMKAIKAFVGMFNGSYIKLGQHDIDFTILSQNHTVIGYAEVKGRNRLISDAFPLPIAVRKLVKLTDRKSEPVIIWACLDGIIFVKLKNVTGEIKMGGRKPREGSVNDIEMMAYYNSNKHFKTLKY
;
A
#
# COMPACT_ATOMS: atom_id res chain seq x y z
N MET A 1 -8.47 -15.55 -10.07
CA MET A 1 -7.18 -15.40 -9.35
C MET A 1 -6.26 -14.48 -10.15
N ARG A 2 -5.71 -13.50 -9.49
CA ARG A 2 -4.76 -12.59 -10.14
C ARG A 2 -3.34 -13.05 -9.84
N PHE A 3 -2.54 -13.25 -10.87
CA PHE A 3 -1.11 -13.53 -10.72
C PHE A 3 -0.35 -12.21 -10.63
N GLU A 4 0.53 -12.08 -9.66
CA GLU A 4 1.45 -10.96 -9.61
C GLU A 4 2.42 -11.06 -10.77
N LYS A 5 2.55 -9.98 -11.53
CA LYS A 5 3.54 -9.88 -12.60
C LYS A 5 4.90 -9.54 -12.00
N GLN A 6 5.98 -9.95 -12.68
CA GLN A 6 7.34 -9.60 -12.30
C GLN A 6 7.51 -8.09 -12.08
N THR A 7 6.88 -7.27 -12.91
CA THR A 7 6.93 -5.81 -12.80
C THR A 7 6.24 -5.30 -11.54
N ASP A 8 5.14 -5.95 -11.11
CA ASP A 8 4.43 -5.58 -9.88
C ASP A 8 5.30 -5.88 -8.65
N LEU A 9 5.95 -7.04 -8.62
CA LEU A 9 6.87 -7.41 -7.55
C LEU A 9 8.06 -6.44 -7.45
N GLN A 10 8.64 -6.08 -8.59
CA GLN A 10 9.75 -5.11 -8.63
C GLN A 10 9.32 -3.74 -8.10
N ARG A 11 8.11 -3.29 -8.45
CA ARG A 11 7.55 -2.02 -7.97
C ARG A 11 7.36 -2.05 -6.45
N GLU A 12 6.78 -3.12 -5.92
CA GLU A 12 6.60 -3.29 -4.47
C GLU A 12 7.93 -3.29 -3.73
N MET A 13 8.91 -4.03 -4.24
CA MET A 13 10.23 -4.14 -3.62
C MET A 13 10.95 -2.79 -3.61
N LYS A 14 10.87 -2.04 -4.70
CA LYS A 14 11.45 -0.71 -4.79
C LYS A 14 10.82 0.23 -3.76
N ALA A 15 9.50 0.19 -3.63
CA ALA A 15 8.75 1.02 -2.70
C ALA A 15 9.10 0.70 -1.25
N ILE A 16 9.12 -0.57 -0.87
CA ILE A 16 9.40 -0.96 0.52
C ILE A 16 10.86 -0.66 0.90
N LYS A 17 11.80 -0.86 -0.02
CA LYS A 17 13.21 -0.51 0.22
C LYS A 17 13.38 0.98 0.45
N ALA A 18 12.71 1.81 -0.34
CA ALA A 18 12.73 3.27 -0.15
C ALA A 18 12.16 3.65 1.21
N PHE A 19 11.04 3.04 1.60
CA PHE A 19 10.39 3.32 2.87
C PHE A 19 11.29 2.98 4.07
N VAL A 20 11.78 1.74 4.16
CA VAL A 20 12.62 1.32 5.29
C VAL A 20 13.98 2.02 5.29
N GLY A 21 14.47 2.43 4.13
CA GLY A 21 15.72 3.17 4.00
C GLY A 21 15.73 4.51 4.74
N MET A 22 14.55 5.11 4.94
CA MET A 22 14.44 6.38 5.65
C MET A 22 14.87 6.30 7.12
N PHE A 23 14.79 5.13 7.73
CA PHE A 23 15.14 4.93 9.14
C PHE A 23 16.11 3.77 9.37
N ASN A 24 16.81 3.34 8.32
CA ASN A 24 17.76 2.22 8.36
C ASN A 24 17.12 0.91 8.86
N GLY A 25 15.84 0.72 8.56
CA GLY A 25 15.11 -0.47 8.91
C GLY A 25 15.25 -1.57 7.88
N SER A 26 14.49 -2.63 8.10
CA SER A 26 14.39 -3.76 7.19
C SER A 26 12.93 -4.24 7.12
N TYR A 27 12.67 -5.24 6.30
CA TYR A 27 11.34 -5.76 6.10
C TYR A 27 11.37 -7.27 5.89
N ILE A 28 10.24 -7.92 6.18
CA ILE A 28 10.00 -9.32 5.86
C ILE A 28 8.73 -9.37 5.03
N LYS A 29 8.82 -9.95 3.82
CA LYS A 29 7.63 -10.15 2.99
C LYS A 29 6.81 -11.30 3.57
N LEU A 30 5.52 -11.05 3.78
CA LEU A 30 4.59 -12.04 4.28
C LEU A 30 3.93 -12.82 3.15
N GLY A 31 3.22 -13.90 3.49
CA GLY A 31 2.55 -14.76 2.52
C GLY A 31 1.39 -14.05 1.81
N GLN A 32 0.93 -14.65 0.69
CA GLN A 32 -0.06 -14.00 -0.19
C GLN A 32 -1.44 -13.79 0.43
N HIS A 33 -1.74 -14.41 1.57
CA HIS A 33 -3.01 -14.22 2.27
C HIS A 33 -2.90 -13.27 3.45
N ASP A 34 -1.76 -12.60 3.59
CA ASP A 34 -1.51 -11.66 4.66
C ASP A 34 -1.21 -10.27 4.07
N ILE A 35 -0.97 -9.30 4.94
CA ILE A 35 -0.46 -8.01 4.51
C ILE A 35 0.93 -8.18 3.91
N ASP A 36 1.35 -7.24 3.07
CA ASP A 36 2.56 -7.42 2.27
C ASP A 36 3.84 -7.58 3.08
N PHE A 37 4.03 -6.75 4.13
CA PHE A 37 5.33 -6.68 4.80
C PHE A 37 5.21 -6.45 6.31
N THR A 38 6.12 -7.09 7.05
CA THR A 38 6.44 -6.71 8.42
C THR A 38 7.61 -5.74 8.37
N ILE A 39 7.53 -4.66 9.14
CA ILE A 39 8.56 -3.61 9.17
C ILE A 39 9.38 -3.75 10.45
N LEU A 40 10.68 -3.76 10.30
CA LEU A 40 11.64 -3.90 11.40
C LEU A 40 12.44 -2.63 11.56
N SER A 41 12.72 -2.28 12.82
CA SER A 41 13.64 -1.18 13.14
C SER A 41 15.09 -1.55 12.81
N GLN A 42 15.99 -0.59 12.96
CA GLN A 42 17.43 -0.82 12.85
C GLN A 42 17.92 -1.95 13.76
N ASN A 43 17.27 -2.15 14.91
CA ASN A 43 17.60 -3.20 15.88
C ASN A 43 16.83 -4.49 15.64
N HIS A 44 16.20 -4.65 14.48
CA HIS A 44 15.40 -5.84 14.10
C HIS A 44 14.18 -6.10 14.99
N THR A 45 13.66 -5.05 15.62
CA THR A 45 12.39 -5.11 16.37
C THR A 45 11.23 -4.79 15.46
N VAL A 46 10.14 -5.56 15.52
CA VAL A 46 8.93 -5.28 14.75
C VAL A 46 8.33 -3.95 15.21
N ILE A 47 8.22 -2.99 14.30
CA ILE A 47 7.67 -1.66 14.59
C ILE A 47 6.36 -1.39 13.84
N GLY A 48 5.98 -2.26 12.91
CA GLY A 48 4.73 -2.09 12.20
C GLY A 48 4.56 -3.06 11.06
N TYR A 49 3.49 -2.84 10.32
CA TYR A 49 3.13 -3.62 9.14
C TYR A 49 2.78 -2.68 8.01
N ALA A 50 3.09 -3.05 6.79
CA ALA A 50 2.84 -2.23 5.63
C ALA A 50 2.14 -3.01 4.52
N GLU A 51 1.21 -2.35 3.87
CA GLU A 51 0.59 -2.80 2.62
C GLU A 51 1.07 -1.88 1.52
N VAL A 52 1.61 -2.45 0.43
CA VAL A 52 2.06 -1.68 -0.72
C VAL A 52 1.05 -1.84 -1.86
N LYS A 53 0.57 -0.72 -2.35
CA LYS A 53 -0.38 -0.64 -3.46
C LYS A 53 0.29 0.07 -4.63
N GLY A 54 0.34 -0.58 -5.80
CA GLY A 54 0.81 0.06 -7.02
C GLY A 54 -0.11 1.22 -7.41
N ARG A 55 0.47 2.33 -7.83
CA ARG A 55 -0.27 3.50 -8.33
C ARG A 55 0.41 4.00 -9.60
N ASN A 56 -0.23 3.74 -10.73
CA ASN A 56 0.35 4.05 -12.04
C ASN A 56 0.18 5.54 -12.39
N ARG A 57 0.66 6.40 -11.49
CA ARG A 57 0.63 7.87 -11.63
C ARG A 57 1.85 8.47 -10.97
N LEU A 58 2.17 9.71 -11.34
CA LEU A 58 3.15 10.50 -10.62
C LEU A 58 2.60 10.89 -9.25
N ILE A 59 3.48 11.14 -8.28
CA ILE A 59 3.06 11.59 -6.93
C ILE A 59 2.16 12.82 -7.05
N SER A 60 2.50 13.77 -7.90
CA SER A 60 1.73 15.01 -8.08
C SER A 60 0.31 14.80 -8.63
N ASP A 61 0.01 13.63 -9.18
CA ASP A 61 -1.25 13.31 -9.84
C ASP A 61 -1.92 12.06 -9.25
N ALA A 62 -1.47 11.62 -8.09
CA ALA A 62 -1.88 10.33 -7.55
C ALA A 62 -3.21 10.32 -6.80
N PHE A 63 -3.60 11.45 -6.20
CA PHE A 63 -4.84 11.55 -5.42
C PHE A 63 -6.08 11.65 -6.30
N PRO A 64 -7.22 11.11 -5.86
CA PRO A 64 -7.43 10.36 -4.62
C PRO A 64 -6.76 9.00 -4.67
N LEU A 65 -6.27 8.55 -3.52
CA LEU A 65 -5.54 7.28 -3.40
C LEU A 65 -6.49 6.13 -3.11
N PRO A 66 -6.51 5.07 -3.94
CA PRO A 66 -7.41 3.94 -3.75
C PRO A 66 -6.76 2.81 -2.98
N ILE A 67 -7.57 2.09 -2.18
CA ILE A 67 -7.18 0.81 -1.62
C ILE A 67 -8.44 -0.04 -1.40
N ALA A 68 -8.34 -1.35 -1.61
CA ALA A 68 -9.44 -2.26 -1.36
C ALA A 68 -9.76 -2.33 0.13
N VAL A 69 -11.04 -2.28 0.49
CA VAL A 69 -11.49 -2.36 1.88
C VAL A 69 -11.03 -3.66 2.54
N ARG A 70 -11.00 -4.77 1.80
CA ARG A 70 -10.49 -6.06 2.33
C ARG A 70 -9.06 -5.98 2.84
N LYS A 71 -8.22 -5.14 2.23
CA LYS A 71 -6.85 -4.90 2.69
C LYS A 71 -6.83 -4.10 3.98
N LEU A 72 -7.71 -3.12 4.10
CA LEU A 72 -7.84 -2.32 5.33
C LEU A 72 -8.25 -3.18 6.51
N VAL A 73 -9.18 -4.12 6.30
CA VAL A 73 -9.60 -5.04 7.37
C VAL A 73 -8.43 -5.86 7.89
N LYS A 74 -7.60 -6.39 7.00
CA LYS A 74 -6.40 -7.14 7.40
C LYS A 74 -5.43 -6.27 8.19
N LEU A 75 -5.22 -5.03 7.77
CA LEU A 75 -4.31 -4.11 8.47
C LEU A 75 -4.82 -3.75 9.87
N THR A 76 -6.12 -3.54 10.03
CA THR A 76 -6.69 -3.16 11.32
C THR A 76 -6.63 -4.27 12.36
N ASP A 77 -6.48 -5.52 11.94
CA ASP A 77 -6.32 -6.66 12.86
C ASP A 77 -4.93 -6.71 13.49
N ARG A 78 -3.99 -5.89 13.04
CA ARG A 78 -2.63 -5.88 13.57
C ARG A 78 -2.52 -5.01 14.81
N LYS A 79 -1.75 -5.49 15.80
CA LYS A 79 -1.50 -4.75 17.04
C LYS A 79 -0.52 -3.61 16.86
N SER A 80 0.43 -3.73 15.92
CA SER A 80 1.37 -2.67 15.59
C SER A 80 0.78 -1.74 14.57
N GLU A 81 1.27 -0.50 14.51
CA GLU A 81 0.74 0.53 13.63
C GLU A 81 0.83 0.14 12.15
N PRO A 82 -0.32 0.00 11.47
CA PRO A 82 -0.32 -0.29 10.04
C PRO A 82 -0.04 0.96 9.21
N VAL A 83 0.73 0.78 8.14
CA VAL A 83 1.08 1.81 7.17
C VAL A 83 0.63 1.37 5.79
N ILE A 84 0.10 2.30 5.01
CA ILE A 84 -0.18 2.07 3.61
C ILE A 84 0.84 2.85 2.79
N ILE A 85 1.41 2.18 1.79
CA ILE A 85 2.37 2.76 0.87
C ILE A 85 1.81 2.63 -0.55
N TRP A 86 1.70 3.76 -1.26
CA TRP A 86 1.36 3.74 -2.69
C TRP A 86 2.64 3.91 -3.48
N ALA A 87 2.95 2.89 -4.29
CA ALA A 87 4.13 2.89 -5.15
C ALA A 87 3.79 3.62 -6.45
N CYS A 88 4.11 4.89 -6.52
CA CYS A 88 3.90 5.74 -7.68
C CYS A 88 5.04 5.60 -8.71
N LEU A 89 4.92 6.26 -9.85
CA LEU A 89 5.91 6.18 -10.92
C LEU A 89 7.27 6.79 -10.52
N ASP A 90 7.25 7.86 -9.73
CA ASP A 90 8.43 8.64 -9.36
C ASP A 90 8.80 8.59 -7.88
N GLY A 91 8.11 7.75 -7.10
CA GLY A 91 8.37 7.64 -5.68
C GLY A 91 7.22 6.99 -4.94
N ILE A 92 7.14 7.24 -3.64
CA ILE A 92 6.10 6.68 -2.79
C ILE A 92 5.31 7.76 -2.06
N ILE A 93 4.05 7.43 -1.77
CA ILE A 93 3.21 8.17 -0.83
C ILE A 93 2.87 7.21 0.29
N PHE A 94 3.02 7.62 1.52
CA PHE A 94 2.72 6.73 2.65
C PHE A 94 2.01 7.45 3.77
N VAL A 95 1.29 6.68 4.59
CA VAL A 95 0.52 7.22 5.71
C VAL A 95 0.26 6.12 6.73
N LYS A 96 0.22 6.51 8.01
CA LYS A 96 -0.27 5.61 9.06
C LYS A 96 -1.79 5.54 8.95
N LEU A 97 -2.33 4.33 8.88
CA LEU A 97 -3.77 4.11 8.67
C LEU A 97 -4.63 4.85 9.71
N LYS A 98 -4.18 4.90 10.96
CA LYS A 98 -4.93 5.56 12.05
C LYS A 98 -5.13 7.06 11.84
N ASN A 99 -4.33 7.68 10.97
CA ASN A 99 -4.36 9.15 10.78
C ASN A 99 -5.28 9.61 9.66
N VAL A 100 -5.90 8.69 8.94
CA VAL A 100 -6.70 9.03 7.76
C VAL A 100 -8.03 8.28 7.73
N THR A 101 -9.02 8.92 7.13
CA THR A 101 -10.33 8.33 6.87
C THR A 101 -10.61 8.42 5.39
N GLY A 102 -10.98 7.30 4.79
CA GLY A 102 -11.29 7.23 3.37
C GLY A 102 -12.80 7.25 3.12
N GLU A 103 -13.17 7.62 1.91
CA GLU A 103 -14.53 7.50 1.41
C GLU A 103 -14.71 6.09 0.84
N ILE A 104 -15.73 5.37 1.32
CA ILE A 104 -16.00 3.99 0.89
C ILE A 104 -17.04 4.00 -0.22
N LYS A 105 -16.72 3.37 -1.34
CA LYS A 105 -17.66 3.20 -2.44
C LYS A 105 -17.22 2.04 -3.33
N MET A 106 -18.16 1.55 -4.16
CA MET A 106 -17.84 0.55 -5.16
C MET A 106 -16.89 1.13 -6.18
N GLY A 107 -15.84 0.41 -6.51
CA GLY A 107 -14.83 0.84 -7.44
C GLY A 107 -14.11 -0.33 -8.05
N GLY A 108 -13.04 -0.03 -8.78
CA GLY A 108 -12.25 -1.01 -9.48
C GLY A 108 -12.36 -0.85 -10.99
N ARG A 109 -11.91 -1.85 -11.71
CA ARG A 109 -11.92 -1.84 -13.17
C ARG A 109 -13.24 -2.37 -13.70
N LYS A 110 -13.60 -1.96 -14.91
CA LYS A 110 -14.63 -2.66 -15.67
C LYS A 110 -14.21 -4.11 -15.85
N PRO A 111 -15.13 -5.08 -15.71
CA PRO A 111 -14.80 -6.47 -15.94
C PRO A 111 -14.21 -6.66 -17.34
N ARG A 112 -13.09 -7.37 -17.42
CA ARG A 112 -12.53 -7.80 -18.70
C ARG A 112 -13.16 -9.10 -19.14
N GLU A 113 -13.11 -9.39 -20.43
CA GLU A 113 -13.54 -10.67 -20.92
C GLU A 113 -12.83 -11.82 -20.19
N GLY A 114 -13.61 -12.74 -19.65
CA GLY A 114 -13.09 -13.87 -18.88
C GLY A 114 -12.73 -13.55 -17.43
N SER A 115 -12.83 -12.29 -16.98
CA SER A 115 -12.57 -11.93 -15.60
C SER A 115 -13.87 -11.66 -14.84
N VAL A 116 -13.88 -12.07 -13.59
CA VAL A 116 -15.01 -11.88 -12.68
C VAL A 116 -14.48 -11.14 -11.45
N ASN A 117 -15.25 -10.18 -10.92
CA ASN A 117 -14.93 -9.49 -9.67
C ASN A 117 -13.79 -8.46 -9.76
N ASP A 118 -13.71 -7.72 -10.86
CA ASP A 118 -12.84 -6.54 -10.93
C ASP A 118 -13.42 -5.34 -10.17
N ILE A 119 -14.69 -5.44 -9.72
CA ILE A 119 -15.36 -4.40 -8.93
C ILE A 119 -15.49 -4.88 -7.49
N GLU A 120 -15.03 -4.05 -6.55
CA GLU A 120 -15.13 -4.35 -5.14
C GLU A 120 -15.26 -3.05 -4.32
N MET A 121 -15.54 -3.20 -3.02
CA MET A 121 -15.57 -2.04 -2.12
C MET A 121 -14.17 -1.47 -1.98
N MET A 122 -14.05 -0.18 -2.25
CA MET A 122 -12.81 0.56 -2.21
C MET A 122 -12.91 1.72 -1.24
N ALA A 123 -11.78 2.04 -0.62
CA ALA A 123 -11.60 3.31 0.09
C ALA A 123 -10.77 4.25 -0.77
N TYR A 124 -11.17 5.52 -0.81
CA TYR A 124 -10.46 6.58 -1.53
C TYR A 124 -10.08 7.67 -0.57
N TYR A 125 -8.81 8.06 -0.58
CA TYR A 125 -8.27 9.08 0.32
C TYR A 125 -7.92 10.34 -0.45
N ASN A 126 -8.41 11.48 0.02
CA ASN A 126 -8.02 12.78 -0.49
C ASN A 126 -6.73 13.25 0.18
N SER A 127 -5.99 14.13 -0.49
CA SER A 127 -4.75 14.69 0.03
C SER A 127 -4.99 15.45 1.34
N ASN A 128 -4.12 15.24 2.31
CA ASN A 128 -4.10 16.00 3.57
C ASN A 128 -2.69 15.99 4.17
N LYS A 129 -2.51 16.68 5.30
CA LYS A 129 -1.20 16.87 5.95
C LYS A 129 -0.55 15.58 6.46
N HIS A 130 -1.30 14.50 6.63
CA HIS A 130 -0.77 13.24 7.17
C HIS A 130 -0.04 12.41 6.12
N PHE A 131 -0.34 12.61 4.84
CA PHE A 131 0.36 11.90 3.78
C PHE A 131 1.76 12.45 3.60
N LYS A 132 2.73 11.54 3.54
CA LYS A 132 4.13 11.87 3.31
C LYS A 132 4.56 11.30 1.96
N THR A 133 5.56 11.90 1.36
CA THR A 133 6.08 11.50 0.06
C THR A 133 7.58 11.35 0.12
N LEU A 134 8.11 10.47 -0.75
CA LEU A 134 9.53 10.30 -0.94
C LEU A 134 9.76 9.94 -2.40
N LYS A 135 10.50 10.78 -3.12
CA LYS A 135 10.88 10.48 -4.51
C LYS A 135 12.07 9.52 -4.54
N TYR A 136 12.07 8.67 -5.54
CA TYR A 136 13.21 7.79 -5.82
C TYR A 136 14.48 8.53 -6.20
#